data_3eaa03c5177c84288c9f624ad9f84afe
#
_entry.id   3eaa03c5177c84288c9f624ad9f84afe
#
_cell.length_a   1.000
_cell.length_b   1.000
_cell.length_c   1.000
_cell.angle_alpha   90.00
_cell.angle_beta   90.00
_cell.angle_gamma   90.00
#
_symmetry.space_group_name_H-M   'P 1'
#
loop_
_entity.id
_entity.type
_entity.pdbx_description
1 polymer ?
#
loop_
_entity_poly.entity_id
_entity_poly.type
_entity_poly.pdbx_seq_one_letter_code
_entity_poly.pdbx_strand_id
1 'polypeptide(L)'
;MFPEVQVYRYVTEQTFDAYLYQLVESKQKFISQIMTSKSPVRSAEDVDEVALSFAEVKMLATGDERFKEKMDLDMQVAKLKVLKQSYLSEHYDLEDRILKDYPQEIKDYEERIVGYGNDAAIAEQHKAQGEDKFCPMTLKGVTYTKKADAGEMLLAICKEYPMSAPAEIGSYRGVKIEVFYDTVNAHYCLNLCGARKYKVDLGMDALGNLTRIENELAKLPARLEAAKTKKAETIAQLETAKVEVEKPFAFEEELKEKTERLNALNIELNLNEKDTPVIDDEPEQDEETPEKKNTDRER
;
A
#
# COMPACT_ATOMS: atom_id res chain seq x y z
N MET A 1 -41.98 -42.76 28.33
CA MET A 1 -40.89 -42.02 27.68
C MET A 1 -39.81 -43.03 27.32
N PHE A 2 -39.55 -43.27 26.07
CA PHE A 2 -38.56 -44.27 25.66
C PHE A 2 -37.14 -43.65 25.88
N PRO A 3 -36.25 -44.33 26.62
CA PRO A 3 -34.95 -43.75 27.01
C PRO A 3 -33.94 -43.67 25.86
N GLU A 4 -34.14 -44.41 24.79
CA GLU A 4 -33.26 -44.43 23.62
C GLU A 4 -34.07 -44.61 22.34
N VAL A 5 -33.68 -43.90 21.28
CA VAL A 5 -34.22 -44.05 19.93
C VAL A 5 -33.06 -44.39 19.01
N GLN A 6 -33.16 -45.51 18.29
CA GLN A 6 -32.20 -45.90 17.27
C GLN A 6 -32.65 -45.34 15.93
N VAL A 7 -31.74 -44.58 15.33
CA VAL A 7 -31.97 -43.99 13.97
C VAL A 7 -31.09 -44.73 12.96
N TYR A 8 -31.71 -45.43 12.05
CA TYR A 8 -31.02 -46.11 10.93
C TYR A 8 -31.04 -45.23 9.72
N ARG A 9 -29.87 -44.97 9.12
CA ARG A 9 -29.71 -44.24 7.88
C ARG A 9 -29.28 -45.20 6.80
N TYR A 10 -30.08 -45.32 5.75
CA TYR A 10 -29.78 -46.18 4.60
C TYR A 10 -29.21 -45.31 3.49
N VAL A 11 -28.03 -45.69 2.99
CA VAL A 11 -27.33 -44.99 1.90
C VAL A 11 -26.97 -46.02 0.86
N THR A 12 -27.26 -45.78 -0.41
CA THR A 12 -26.82 -46.61 -1.50
C THR A 12 -25.40 -46.22 -1.90
N GLU A 13 -24.47 -47.20 -1.92
CA GLU A 13 -23.09 -46.94 -2.34
C GLU A 13 -23.07 -46.43 -3.79
N GLN A 14 -22.13 -45.54 -4.09
CA GLN A 14 -21.93 -44.90 -5.41
C GLN A 14 -23.15 -44.11 -5.93
N THR A 15 -23.96 -43.56 -5.05
CA THR A 15 -25.11 -42.70 -5.40
C THR A 15 -24.98 -41.30 -4.83
N PHE A 16 -25.77 -40.40 -5.40
CA PHE A 16 -25.89 -39.01 -4.94
C PHE A 16 -26.35 -38.90 -3.48
N ASP A 17 -27.02 -39.90 -2.96
CA ASP A 17 -27.48 -39.93 -1.56
C ASP A 17 -26.33 -39.92 -0.56
N ALA A 18 -25.22 -40.58 -0.88
CA ALA A 18 -24.02 -40.58 -0.04
C ALA A 18 -23.45 -39.15 0.12
N TYR A 19 -23.45 -38.37 -0.94
CA TYR A 19 -23.04 -36.97 -0.93
C TYR A 19 -23.99 -36.09 -0.11
N LEU A 20 -25.28 -36.21 -0.32
CA LEU A 20 -26.28 -35.44 0.44
C LEU A 20 -26.17 -35.68 1.95
N TYR A 21 -25.92 -36.93 2.36
CA TYR A 21 -25.70 -37.25 3.76
C TYR A 21 -24.44 -36.62 4.34
N GLN A 22 -23.32 -36.61 3.60
CA GLN A 22 -22.09 -35.93 4.00
C GLN A 22 -22.29 -34.43 4.17
N LEU A 23 -23.01 -33.80 3.23
CA LEU A 23 -23.32 -32.38 3.27
C LEU A 23 -24.18 -32.04 4.48
N VAL A 24 -25.23 -32.83 4.76
CA VAL A 24 -26.10 -32.67 5.92
C VAL A 24 -25.32 -32.89 7.23
N GLU A 25 -24.45 -33.88 7.29
CA GLU A 25 -23.60 -34.13 8.47
C GLU A 25 -22.64 -33.01 8.74
N SER A 26 -21.99 -32.47 7.72
CA SER A 26 -21.09 -31.34 7.83
C SER A 26 -21.84 -30.07 8.32
N LYS A 27 -23.00 -29.77 7.75
CA LYS A 27 -23.85 -28.66 8.21
C LYS A 27 -24.34 -28.86 9.64
N GLN A 28 -24.73 -30.08 10.03
CA GLN A 28 -25.15 -30.41 11.38
C GLN A 28 -24.00 -30.27 12.39
N LYS A 29 -22.77 -30.66 12.00
CA LYS A 29 -21.57 -30.48 12.82
C LYS A 29 -21.28 -29.01 13.03
N PHE A 30 -21.35 -28.17 12.00
CA PHE A 30 -21.19 -26.73 12.07
C PHE A 30 -22.24 -26.06 12.99
N ILE A 31 -23.53 -26.39 12.79
CA ILE A 31 -24.61 -25.89 13.64
C ILE A 31 -24.39 -26.30 15.11
N SER A 32 -23.98 -27.55 15.35
CA SER A 32 -23.68 -28.06 16.70
C SER A 32 -22.51 -27.31 17.35
N GLN A 33 -21.48 -26.96 16.60
CA GLN A 33 -20.33 -26.17 17.09
C GLN A 33 -20.77 -24.76 17.52
N ILE A 34 -21.62 -24.10 16.72
CA ILE A 34 -22.16 -22.77 17.04
C ILE A 34 -23.09 -22.82 18.25
N MET A 35 -24.02 -23.79 18.28
CA MET A 35 -25.05 -23.89 19.32
C MET A 35 -24.50 -24.32 20.67
N THR A 36 -23.46 -25.11 20.72
CA THR A 36 -22.89 -25.63 21.98
C THR A 36 -21.78 -24.78 22.58
N SER A 37 -21.26 -23.79 21.84
CA SER A 37 -20.16 -22.89 22.26
C SER A 37 -18.91 -23.58 22.83
N LYS A 38 -18.74 -24.89 22.55
CA LYS A 38 -17.71 -25.73 23.18
C LYS A 38 -16.33 -25.65 22.52
N SER A 39 -16.18 -24.90 21.44
CA SER A 39 -14.88 -24.67 20.83
C SER A 39 -14.82 -23.28 20.23
N PRO A 40 -14.02 -22.35 20.77
CA PRO A 40 -13.73 -21.10 20.14
C PRO A 40 -12.69 -21.35 19.04
N VAL A 41 -13.09 -21.93 17.93
CA VAL A 41 -12.26 -21.95 16.73
C VAL A 41 -12.39 -20.57 16.09
N ARG A 42 -11.28 -19.82 16.03
CA ARG A 42 -11.22 -18.47 15.44
C ARG A 42 -11.47 -18.44 13.92
N SER A 43 -11.59 -19.59 13.27
CA SER A 43 -12.00 -19.76 11.88
C SER A 43 -12.88 -21.00 11.80
N ALA A 44 -14.19 -20.80 11.82
CA ALA A 44 -15.07 -21.78 11.24
C ALA A 44 -14.90 -21.64 9.73
N GLU A 45 -14.30 -22.65 9.08
CA GLU A 45 -14.37 -22.75 7.63
C GLU A 45 -15.86 -22.82 7.28
N ASP A 46 -16.32 -21.84 6.51
CA ASP A 46 -17.71 -21.75 6.09
C ASP A 46 -17.99 -22.97 5.22
N VAL A 47 -18.91 -23.79 5.68
CA VAL A 47 -19.27 -25.04 5.00
C VAL A 47 -19.92 -24.80 3.63
N ASP A 48 -20.29 -23.52 3.35
CA ASP A 48 -20.78 -23.12 2.04
C ASP A 48 -19.68 -23.02 0.96
N GLU A 49 -18.38 -22.93 1.35
CA GLU A 49 -17.26 -23.08 0.41
C GLU A 49 -16.94 -24.53 0.05
N VAL A 50 -17.51 -25.49 0.77
CA VAL A 50 -17.39 -26.93 0.48
C VAL A 50 -18.69 -27.46 -0.17
N ALA A 51 -19.31 -26.69 -1.02
CA ALA A 51 -20.22 -27.27 -2.00
C ALA A 51 -19.35 -28.06 -2.98
N LEU A 52 -19.39 -29.40 -2.85
CA LEU A 52 -18.70 -30.29 -3.79
C LEU A 52 -19.02 -29.85 -5.22
N SER A 53 -18.01 -29.62 -6.00
CA SER A 53 -18.20 -29.30 -7.41
C SER A 53 -18.96 -30.46 -8.10
N PHE A 54 -19.60 -30.15 -9.23
CA PHE A 54 -20.27 -31.19 -10.05
C PHE A 54 -19.34 -32.38 -10.34
N ALA A 55 -18.03 -32.16 -10.44
CA ALA A 55 -17.02 -33.17 -10.63
C ALA A 55 -16.89 -34.14 -9.44
N GLU A 56 -16.98 -33.65 -8.19
CA GLU A 56 -16.93 -34.49 -6.98
C GLU A 56 -18.19 -35.35 -6.86
N VAL A 57 -19.33 -34.76 -7.16
CA VAL A 57 -20.60 -35.50 -7.21
C VAL A 57 -20.53 -36.59 -8.24
N LYS A 58 -19.97 -36.31 -9.42
CA LYS A 58 -19.82 -37.26 -10.52
C LYS A 58 -18.82 -38.36 -10.17
N MET A 59 -17.70 -38.03 -9.47
CA MET A 59 -16.73 -39.01 -8.95
C MET A 59 -17.39 -39.99 -7.97
N LEU A 60 -18.16 -39.46 -7.01
CA LEU A 60 -18.87 -40.27 -6.02
C LEU A 60 -19.94 -41.16 -6.67
N ALA A 61 -20.56 -40.69 -7.74
CA ALA A 61 -21.60 -41.41 -8.47
C ALA A 61 -21.01 -42.46 -9.43
N THR A 62 -19.87 -42.18 -10.07
CA THR A 62 -19.27 -43.03 -11.09
C THR A 62 -18.13 -43.93 -10.58
N GLY A 63 -17.51 -43.58 -9.45
CA GLY A 63 -16.32 -44.24 -8.90
C GLY A 63 -15.05 -44.02 -9.74
N ASP A 64 -15.05 -43.02 -10.66
CA ASP A 64 -13.93 -42.77 -11.57
C ASP A 64 -12.91 -41.83 -10.94
N GLU A 65 -11.72 -42.33 -10.62
CA GLU A 65 -10.63 -41.58 -9.96
C GLU A 65 -10.13 -40.39 -10.80
N ARG A 66 -10.38 -40.34 -12.10
CA ARG A 66 -9.98 -39.21 -12.97
C ARG A 66 -10.68 -37.92 -12.59
N PHE A 67 -11.90 -37.98 -12.05
CA PHE A 67 -12.60 -36.79 -11.54
C PHE A 67 -11.91 -36.20 -10.32
N LYS A 68 -11.35 -37.05 -9.44
CA LYS A 68 -10.56 -36.60 -8.29
C LYS A 68 -9.27 -35.93 -8.72
N GLU A 69 -8.53 -36.62 -9.65
CA GLU A 69 -7.30 -36.03 -10.21
C GLU A 69 -7.56 -34.69 -10.87
N LYS A 70 -8.64 -34.56 -11.65
CA LYS A 70 -9.06 -33.29 -12.28
C LYS A 70 -9.28 -32.21 -11.25
N MET A 71 -10.02 -32.50 -10.19
CA MET A 71 -10.34 -31.50 -9.14
C MET A 71 -9.09 -31.03 -8.40
N ASP A 72 -8.20 -31.96 -8.03
CA ASP A 72 -6.94 -31.64 -7.38
C ASP A 72 -6.06 -30.76 -8.29
N LEU A 73 -6.05 -31.05 -9.59
CA LEU A 73 -5.34 -30.24 -10.58
C LEU A 73 -5.99 -28.88 -10.79
N ASP A 74 -7.33 -28.79 -10.84
CA ASP A 74 -8.06 -27.50 -10.92
C ASP A 74 -7.68 -26.58 -9.77
N MET A 75 -7.67 -27.07 -8.53
CA MET A 75 -7.25 -26.29 -7.36
C MET A 75 -5.79 -25.88 -7.44
N GLN A 76 -4.89 -26.79 -7.83
CA GLN A 76 -3.46 -26.49 -7.93
C GLN A 76 -3.17 -25.47 -9.03
N VAL A 77 -3.79 -25.62 -10.21
CA VAL A 77 -3.67 -24.68 -11.34
C VAL A 77 -4.25 -23.31 -10.96
N ALA A 78 -5.41 -23.27 -10.28
CA ALA A 78 -5.99 -22.02 -9.80
C ALA A 78 -5.04 -21.31 -8.82
N LYS A 79 -4.48 -22.04 -7.85
CA LYS A 79 -3.49 -21.50 -6.90
C LYS A 79 -2.25 -20.95 -7.62
N LEU A 80 -1.69 -21.70 -8.56
CA LEU A 80 -0.51 -21.27 -9.31
C LEU A 80 -0.80 -20.07 -10.20
N LYS A 81 -2.00 -19.97 -10.80
CA LYS A 81 -2.43 -18.80 -11.56
C LYS A 81 -2.52 -17.54 -10.67
N VAL A 82 -3.05 -17.65 -9.46
CA VAL A 82 -3.09 -16.54 -8.50
C VAL A 82 -1.67 -16.11 -8.11
N LEU A 83 -0.77 -17.07 -7.82
CA LEU A 83 0.64 -16.76 -7.54
C LEU A 83 1.33 -16.08 -8.74
N LYS A 84 1.06 -16.54 -9.97
CA LYS A 84 1.59 -15.90 -11.17
C LYS A 84 1.06 -14.48 -11.35
N GLN A 85 -0.21 -14.25 -11.08
CA GLN A 85 -0.80 -12.92 -11.14
C GLN A 85 -0.19 -11.96 -10.10
N SER A 86 0.03 -12.44 -8.86
CA SER A 86 0.74 -11.67 -7.83
C SER A 86 2.17 -11.33 -8.27
N TYR A 87 2.90 -12.34 -8.76
CA TYR A 87 4.24 -12.13 -9.30
C TYR A 87 4.26 -11.08 -10.43
N LEU A 88 3.33 -11.15 -11.38
CA LEU A 88 3.25 -10.18 -12.47
C LEU A 88 2.96 -8.76 -11.96
N SER A 89 2.08 -8.62 -10.97
CA SER A 89 1.80 -7.32 -10.37
C SER A 89 3.05 -6.75 -9.69
N GLU A 90 3.74 -7.54 -8.87
CA GLU A 90 4.98 -7.14 -8.20
C GLU A 90 6.10 -6.82 -9.21
N HIS A 91 6.16 -7.57 -10.31
CA HIS A 91 7.12 -7.34 -11.40
C HIS A 91 6.88 -6.00 -12.10
N TYR A 92 5.62 -5.68 -12.45
CA TYR A 92 5.29 -4.39 -13.06
C TYR A 92 5.53 -3.21 -12.10
N ASP A 93 5.19 -3.37 -10.83
CA ASP A 93 5.48 -2.35 -9.80
C ASP A 93 6.99 -2.11 -9.67
N LEU A 94 7.79 -3.19 -9.76
CA LEU A 94 9.23 -3.10 -9.71
C LEU A 94 9.83 -2.45 -10.97
N GLU A 95 9.30 -2.77 -12.15
CA GLU A 95 9.66 -2.11 -13.41
C GLU A 95 9.38 -0.60 -13.36
N ASP A 96 8.20 -0.21 -12.88
CA ASP A 96 7.84 1.21 -12.74
C ASP A 96 8.77 1.93 -11.76
N ARG A 97 9.15 1.30 -10.66
CA ARG A 97 10.13 1.84 -9.71
C ARG A 97 11.52 1.99 -10.35
N ILE A 98 11.96 1.02 -11.14
CA ILE A 98 13.26 1.07 -11.85
C ILE A 98 13.26 2.20 -12.87
N LEU A 99 12.16 2.39 -13.61
CA LEU A 99 12.09 3.33 -14.72
C LEU A 99 11.78 4.76 -14.27
N LYS A 100 11.02 4.93 -13.18
CA LYS A 100 10.50 6.24 -12.75
C LYS A 100 11.00 6.66 -11.37
N ASP A 101 10.75 5.84 -10.34
CA ASP A 101 10.92 6.26 -8.96
C ASP A 101 12.39 6.40 -8.57
N TYR A 102 13.20 5.37 -8.78
CA TYR A 102 14.62 5.42 -8.44
C TYR A 102 15.40 6.51 -9.19
N PRO A 103 15.22 6.69 -10.53
CA PRO A 103 15.88 7.79 -11.23
C PRO A 103 15.47 9.16 -10.71
N GLN A 104 14.20 9.35 -10.39
CA GLN A 104 13.71 10.61 -9.83
C GLN A 104 14.27 10.85 -8.43
N GLU A 105 14.27 9.84 -7.55
CA GLU A 105 14.87 9.94 -6.21
C GLU A 105 16.37 10.27 -6.28
N ILE A 106 17.12 9.60 -7.16
CA ILE A 106 18.56 9.87 -7.36
C ILE A 106 18.77 11.32 -7.75
N LYS A 107 17.99 11.83 -8.70
CA LYS A 107 18.03 13.22 -9.15
C LYS A 107 17.71 14.17 -8.00
N ASP A 108 16.69 13.89 -7.22
CA ASP A 108 16.30 14.69 -6.06
C ASP A 108 17.42 14.74 -5.01
N TYR A 109 18.12 13.61 -4.77
CA TYR A 109 19.29 13.59 -3.90
C TYR A 109 20.46 14.39 -4.51
N GLU A 110 20.68 14.34 -5.81
CA GLU A 110 21.70 15.16 -6.48
C GLU A 110 21.46 16.66 -6.28
N GLU A 111 20.22 17.09 -6.47
CA GLU A 111 19.82 18.49 -6.24
C GLU A 111 19.99 18.88 -4.75
N ARG A 112 19.67 17.95 -3.81
CA ARG A 112 19.91 18.18 -2.38
C ARG A 112 21.38 18.26 -2.04
N ILE A 113 22.20 17.41 -2.58
CA ILE A 113 23.66 17.40 -2.37
C ILE A 113 24.27 18.72 -2.84
N VAL A 114 23.92 19.17 -4.05
CA VAL A 114 24.38 20.46 -4.59
C VAL A 114 23.90 21.61 -3.70
N GLY A 115 22.63 21.63 -3.33
CA GLY A 115 22.07 22.68 -2.49
C GLY A 115 22.71 22.74 -1.09
N TYR A 116 22.80 21.61 -0.39
CA TYR A 116 23.46 21.55 0.92
C TYR A 116 24.97 21.87 0.84
N GLY A 117 25.65 21.46 -0.22
CA GLY A 117 27.04 21.76 -0.45
C GLY A 117 27.29 23.27 -0.62
N ASN A 118 26.49 23.92 -1.44
CA ASN A 118 26.57 25.37 -1.64
C ASN A 118 26.26 26.15 -0.35
N ASP A 119 25.19 25.81 0.34
CA ASP A 119 24.78 26.48 1.55
C ASP A 119 25.77 26.27 2.71
N ALA A 120 26.33 25.06 2.84
CA ALA A 120 27.37 24.77 3.81
C ALA A 120 28.67 25.55 3.52
N ALA A 121 29.06 25.67 2.25
CA ALA A 121 30.23 26.45 1.86
C ALA A 121 30.03 27.94 2.14
N ILE A 122 28.87 28.51 1.82
CA ILE A 122 28.52 29.91 2.12
C ILE A 122 28.53 30.15 3.63
N ALA A 123 27.89 29.28 4.41
CA ALA A 123 27.84 29.38 5.87
C ALA A 123 29.23 29.26 6.52
N GLU A 124 30.13 28.43 5.98
CA GLU A 124 31.51 28.32 6.48
C GLU A 124 32.40 29.51 6.12
N GLN A 125 32.29 30.07 4.89
CA GLN A 125 32.96 31.29 4.48
C GLN A 125 32.62 32.49 5.38
N HIS A 126 31.38 32.54 5.88
CA HIS A 126 30.89 33.59 6.76
C HIS A 126 30.86 33.18 8.24
N LYS A 127 31.69 32.22 8.64
CA LYS A 127 31.80 31.78 10.03
C LYS A 127 32.46 32.87 10.89
N ALA A 128 31.98 33.02 12.11
CA ALA A 128 32.55 34.00 13.06
C ALA A 128 34.03 33.71 13.34
N GLN A 129 34.81 34.77 13.27
CA GLN A 129 36.21 34.77 13.66
C GLN A 129 36.28 35.60 14.95
N GLY A 130 36.57 34.97 16.10
CA GLY A 130 36.77 35.67 17.38
C GLY A 130 36.14 34.97 18.58
N GLU A 131 36.34 35.55 19.78
CA GLU A 131 35.90 34.96 21.04
C GLU A 131 34.36 34.87 21.15
N ASP A 132 33.64 35.86 20.62
CA ASP A 132 32.16 35.92 20.71
C ASP A 132 31.39 34.97 19.75
N LYS A 133 32.08 34.32 18.81
CA LYS A 133 31.52 33.32 17.85
C LYS A 133 30.19 33.76 17.19
N PHE A 134 29.89 35.07 17.13
CA PHE A 134 28.73 35.64 16.49
C PHE A 134 29.12 36.40 15.22
N CYS A 135 28.51 36.05 14.08
CA CYS A 135 28.66 36.84 12.86
C CYS A 135 27.71 38.05 12.89
N PRO A 136 28.10 39.16 12.28
CA PRO A 136 27.16 40.26 12.09
C PRO A 136 25.90 39.81 11.37
N MET A 137 24.72 40.14 11.93
CA MET A 137 23.42 39.85 11.35
C MET A 137 22.79 41.15 10.84
N THR A 138 22.30 41.12 9.61
CA THR A 138 21.57 42.26 9.05
C THR A 138 20.07 42.03 9.16
N LEU A 139 19.35 42.94 9.82
CA LEU A 139 17.89 42.91 9.96
C LEU A 139 17.30 44.27 9.60
N LYS A 140 16.28 44.33 8.75
CA LYS A 140 15.67 45.56 8.22
C LYS A 140 16.70 46.60 7.76
N GLY A 141 17.80 46.14 7.14
CA GLY A 141 18.88 47.00 6.62
C GLY A 141 19.90 47.48 7.68
N VAL A 142 19.74 47.15 8.95
CA VAL A 142 20.67 47.49 10.04
C VAL A 142 21.50 46.25 10.37
N THR A 143 22.84 46.46 10.51
CA THR A 143 23.76 45.36 10.85
C THR A 143 24.06 45.37 12.35
N TYR A 144 23.75 44.27 13.01
CA TYR A 144 23.96 44.02 14.43
C TYR A 144 25.22 43.18 14.62
N THR A 145 26.15 43.67 15.39
CA THR A 145 27.41 42.98 15.71
C THR A 145 27.36 42.24 17.05
N LYS A 146 26.39 42.56 17.91
CA LYS A 146 26.18 41.92 19.19
C LYS A 146 25.00 40.94 19.10
N LYS A 147 25.21 39.75 19.64
CA LYS A 147 24.20 38.67 19.64
C LYS A 147 22.91 39.09 20.34
N ALA A 148 23.01 39.82 21.48
CA ALA A 148 21.84 40.25 22.24
C ALA A 148 20.98 41.22 21.43
N ASP A 149 21.58 42.27 20.83
CA ASP A 149 20.87 43.28 20.08
C ASP A 149 20.18 42.70 18.84
N ALA A 150 20.85 41.78 18.14
CA ALA A 150 20.27 41.08 17.01
C ALA A 150 19.06 40.21 17.40
N GLY A 151 19.14 39.53 18.54
CA GLY A 151 18.06 38.67 19.04
C GLY A 151 16.83 39.50 19.50
N GLU A 152 17.04 40.62 20.18
CA GLU A 152 15.98 41.56 20.58
C GLU A 152 15.28 42.13 19.36
N MET A 153 16.03 42.58 18.35
CA MET A 153 15.47 43.11 17.12
C MET A 153 14.68 42.04 16.35
N LEU A 154 15.14 40.77 16.31
CA LEU A 154 14.43 39.67 15.70
C LEU A 154 13.06 39.48 16.37
N LEU A 155 12.99 39.50 17.72
CA LEU A 155 11.74 39.39 18.44
C LEU A 155 10.82 40.60 18.21
N ALA A 156 11.39 41.81 18.11
CA ALA A 156 10.61 43.01 17.77
C ALA A 156 9.98 42.89 16.38
N ILE A 157 10.74 42.43 15.40
CA ILE A 157 10.21 42.18 14.06
C ILE A 157 9.05 41.16 14.09
N CYS A 158 9.19 40.08 14.83
CA CYS A 158 8.13 39.08 14.95
C CYS A 158 6.85 39.67 15.55
N LYS A 159 6.95 40.52 16.59
CA LYS A 159 5.79 41.18 17.22
C LYS A 159 5.05 42.12 16.27
N GLU A 160 5.78 42.78 15.39
CA GLU A 160 5.23 43.73 14.42
C GLU A 160 4.75 43.03 13.11
N TYR A 161 5.10 41.75 12.94
CA TYR A 161 4.81 41.02 11.69
C TYR A 161 3.30 40.76 11.57
N PRO A 162 2.69 41.14 10.42
CA PRO A 162 1.22 41.11 10.25
C PRO A 162 0.64 39.74 9.97
N MET A 163 1.33 38.64 10.27
CA MET A 163 0.92 37.26 10.01
C MET A 163 0.47 36.99 8.56
N SER A 164 1.07 37.69 7.61
CA SER A 164 0.81 37.56 6.17
C SER A 164 1.76 36.57 5.50
N ALA A 165 1.93 36.66 4.18
CA ALA A 165 2.88 35.83 3.43
C ALA A 165 4.33 36.03 3.94
N PRO A 166 5.21 34.98 3.82
CA PRO A 166 6.60 35.10 4.25
C PRO A 166 7.29 36.36 3.73
N ALA A 167 7.97 37.10 4.61
CA ALA A 167 8.65 38.34 4.28
C ALA A 167 10.15 38.25 4.58
N GLU A 168 10.97 38.74 3.63
CA GLU A 168 12.42 38.86 3.82
C GLU A 168 12.68 39.99 4.86
N ILE A 169 13.42 39.63 5.91
CA ILE A 169 13.74 40.56 7.00
C ILE A 169 15.23 40.89 7.11
N GLY A 170 16.06 40.15 6.39
CA GLY A 170 17.52 40.38 6.43
C GLY A 170 18.35 39.22 5.99
N SER A 171 19.58 39.13 6.48
CA SER A 171 20.53 38.09 6.16
C SER A 171 21.43 37.74 7.33
N TYR A 172 21.90 36.49 7.37
CA TYR A 172 22.84 35.99 8.35
C TYR A 172 23.75 34.95 7.72
N ARG A 173 25.09 35.06 7.92
CA ARG A 173 26.08 34.15 7.36
C ARG A 173 25.90 33.85 5.87
N GLY A 174 25.59 34.91 5.08
CA GLY A 174 25.44 34.79 3.63
C GLY A 174 24.09 34.22 3.16
N VAL A 175 23.21 33.77 4.06
CA VAL A 175 21.87 33.31 3.72
C VAL A 175 20.83 34.38 4.06
N LYS A 176 19.78 34.51 3.25
CA LYS A 176 18.65 35.40 3.51
C LYS A 176 17.74 34.82 4.58
N ILE A 177 17.06 35.69 5.31
CA ILE A 177 16.13 35.37 6.39
C ILE A 177 14.74 35.85 6.00
N GLU A 178 13.78 34.94 5.95
CA GLU A 178 12.36 35.26 5.84
C GLU A 178 11.65 34.91 7.15
N VAL A 179 10.75 35.76 7.62
CA VAL A 179 9.88 35.48 8.75
C VAL A 179 8.50 35.09 8.25
N PHE A 180 7.87 34.14 8.94
CA PHE A 180 6.46 33.79 8.73
C PHE A 180 5.83 33.29 10.03
N TYR A 181 4.51 33.27 10.07
CA TYR A 181 3.75 32.73 11.19
C TYR A 181 3.19 31.37 10.82
N ASP A 182 3.52 30.35 11.60
CA ASP A 182 2.97 28.99 11.45
C ASP A 182 1.62 28.95 12.17
N THR A 183 0.54 29.00 11.39
CA THR A 183 -0.83 29.01 11.90
C THR A 183 -1.25 27.68 12.54
N VAL A 184 -0.63 26.58 12.16
CA VAL A 184 -0.93 25.25 12.72
C VAL A 184 -0.38 25.12 14.13
N ASN A 185 0.88 25.56 14.32
CA ASN A 185 1.57 25.43 15.59
C ASN A 185 1.52 26.74 16.42
N ALA A 186 0.87 27.80 15.91
CA ALA A 186 0.64 29.07 16.54
C ALA A 186 1.93 29.76 17.06
N HIS A 187 3.01 29.74 16.24
CA HIS A 187 4.26 30.44 16.58
C HIS A 187 4.97 30.99 15.34
N TYR A 188 5.89 31.92 15.57
CA TYR A 188 6.71 32.49 14.53
C TYR A 188 7.83 31.53 14.13
N CYS A 189 8.11 31.50 12.84
CA CYS A 189 9.19 30.72 12.25
C CYS A 189 10.05 31.61 11.34
N LEU A 190 11.27 31.16 11.10
CA LEU A 190 12.14 31.69 10.06
C LEU A 190 12.39 30.65 8.98
N ASN A 191 12.54 31.10 7.74
CA ASN A 191 13.21 30.37 6.69
C ASN A 191 14.61 30.98 6.47
N LEU A 192 15.62 30.16 6.58
CA LEU A 192 16.96 30.50 6.13
C LEU A 192 17.03 30.11 4.65
N CYS A 193 17.07 31.11 3.76
CA CYS A 193 16.97 30.94 2.32
C CYS A 193 18.36 31.04 1.68
N GLY A 194 18.96 29.88 1.45
CA GLY A 194 20.14 29.70 0.62
C GLY A 194 19.74 29.11 -0.75
N ALA A 195 20.52 28.18 -1.27
CA ALA A 195 20.10 27.32 -2.38
C ALA A 195 18.89 26.46 -1.98
N ARG A 196 18.76 26.17 -0.69
CA ARG A 196 17.58 25.52 -0.10
C ARG A 196 17.00 26.38 1.03
N LYS A 197 15.77 26.03 1.44
CA LYS A 197 15.13 26.71 2.58
C LYS A 197 15.18 25.81 3.84
N TYR A 198 15.57 26.42 4.96
CA TYR A 198 15.67 25.72 6.26
C TYR A 198 14.77 26.41 7.27
N LYS A 199 13.77 25.70 7.75
CA LYS A 199 12.82 26.20 8.75
C LYS A 199 13.46 26.18 10.14
N VAL A 200 13.34 27.31 10.87
CA VAL A 200 13.73 27.44 12.26
C VAL A 200 12.54 27.94 13.07
N ASP A 201 12.13 27.18 14.06
CA ASP A 201 11.04 27.58 14.95
C ASP A 201 11.55 28.55 16.00
N LEU A 202 10.86 29.68 16.16
CA LEU A 202 11.23 30.71 17.10
C LEU A 202 10.51 30.53 18.44
N GLY A 203 11.19 30.91 19.52
CA GLY A 203 10.63 30.96 20.86
C GLY A 203 10.63 32.40 21.41
N MET A 204 10.33 32.53 22.71
CA MET A 204 10.27 33.80 23.39
C MET A 204 11.64 34.35 23.83
N ASP A 205 12.69 33.53 23.80
CA ASP A 205 14.05 33.90 24.18
C ASP A 205 14.87 34.37 22.98
N ALA A 206 15.33 35.63 23.06
CA ALA A 206 16.12 36.30 22.03
C ALA A 206 17.42 35.54 21.71
N LEU A 207 18.20 35.19 22.73
CA LEU A 207 19.48 34.48 22.55
C LEU A 207 19.28 33.03 22.10
N GLY A 208 18.24 32.37 22.62
CA GLY A 208 17.86 31.02 22.22
C GLY A 208 17.48 30.94 20.75
N ASN A 209 16.81 31.97 20.20
CA ASN A 209 16.48 32.01 18.77
C ASN A 209 17.72 32.06 17.87
N LEU A 210 18.69 32.88 18.23
CA LEU A 210 19.96 32.92 17.49
C LEU A 210 20.75 31.64 17.62
N THR A 211 20.70 30.99 18.76
CA THR A 211 21.31 29.67 18.96
C THR A 211 20.64 28.58 18.08
N ARG A 212 19.29 28.66 17.92
CA ARG A 212 18.55 27.77 16.99
C ARG A 212 18.97 27.98 15.54
N ILE A 213 19.14 29.24 15.12
CA ILE A 213 19.63 29.59 13.78
C ILE A 213 21.03 29.00 13.55
N GLU A 214 21.95 29.24 14.52
CA GLU A 214 23.31 28.68 14.45
C GLU A 214 23.32 27.15 14.37
N ASN A 215 22.53 26.49 15.22
CA ASN A 215 22.40 25.04 15.22
C ASN A 215 21.86 24.50 13.91
N GLU A 216 20.94 25.21 13.27
CA GLU A 216 20.38 24.79 11.98
C GLU A 216 21.43 24.88 10.87
N LEU A 217 22.22 25.95 10.81
CA LEU A 217 23.34 26.08 9.89
C LEU A 217 24.45 25.04 10.16
N ALA A 218 24.71 24.75 11.44
CA ALA A 218 25.71 23.75 11.83
C ALA A 218 25.33 22.31 11.40
N LYS A 219 24.06 22.05 11.14
CA LYS A 219 23.58 20.73 10.64
C LYS A 219 23.84 20.51 9.13
N LEU A 220 24.17 21.57 8.37
CA LEU A 220 24.30 21.48 6.91
C LEU A 220 25.34 20.43 6.45
N PRO A 221 26.55 20.33 7.03
CA PRO A 221 27.49 19.29 6.66
C PRO A 221 26.96 17.89 6.92
N ALA A 222 26.28 17.67 8.06
CA ALA A 222 25.68 16.37 8.37
C ALA A 222 24.56 16.01 7.41
N ARG A 223 23.73 16.99 7.01
CA ARG A 223 22.69 16.77 5.98
C ARG A 223 23.28 16.46 4.61
N LEU A 224 24.38 17.07 4.25
CA LEU A 224 25.10 16.79 3.02
C LEU A 224 25.58 15.33 3.00
N GLU A 225 26.21 14.87 4.06
CA GLU A 225 26.69 13.48 4.15
C GLU A 225 25.52 12.49 4.18
N ALA A 226 24.47 12.78 4.92
CA ALA A 226 23.26 11.96 4.91
C ALA A 226 22.61 11.86 3.52
N ALA A 227 22.59 12.96 2.76
CA ALA A 227 22.05 12.94 1.39
C ALA A 227 22.94 12.11 0.44
N LYS A 228 24.27 12.16 0.57
CA LYS A 228 25.19 11.32 -0.18
C LYS A 228 25.00 9.84 0.12
N THR A 229 24.87 9.50 1.41
CA THR A 229 24.63 8.12 1.85
C THR A 229 23.28 7.61 1.28
N LYS A 230 22.21 8.39 1.38
CA LYS A 230 20.90 8.02 0.84
C LYS A 230 20.94 7.82 -0.68
N LYS A 231 21.61 8.70 -1.42
CA LYS A 231 21.82 8.52 -2.86
C LYS A 231 22.50 7.19 -3.16
N ALA A 232 23.58 6.85 -2.43
CA ALA A 232 24.30 5.59 -2.63
C ALA A 232 23.43 4.36 -2.30
N GLU A 233 22.62 4.42 -1.23
CA GLU A 233 21.65 3.38 -0.86
C GLU A 233 20.60 3.20 -1.97
N THR A 234 20.04 4.31 -2.50
CA THR A 234 19.03 4.25 -3.59
C THR A 234 19.64 3.65 -4.87
N ILE A 235 20.89 3.99 -5.21
CA ILE A 235 21.58 3.37 -6.37
C ILE A 235 21.75 1.86 -6.14
N ALA A 236 22.18 1.43 -4.96
CA ALA A 236 22.31 0.01 -4.64
C ALA A 236 20.97 -0.74 -4.70
N GLN A 237 19.89 -0.11 -4.24
CA GLN A 237 18.53 -0.65 -4.36
C GLN A 237 18.10 -0.77 -5.83
N LEU A 238 18.40 0.22 -6.67
CA LEU A 238 18.14 0.17 -8.10
C LEU A 238 18.85 -1.00 -8.78
N GLU A 239 20.12 -1.22 -8.47
CA GLU A 239 20.87 -2.35 -9.05
C GLU A 239 20.33 -3.70 -8.57
N THR A 240 19.94 -3.80 -7.29
CA THR A 240 19.28 -5.01 -6.77
C THR A 240 17.93 -5.24 -7.44
N ALA A 241 17.14 -4.19 -7.63
CA ALA A 241 15.83 -4.26 -8.30
C ALA A 241 15.96 -4.72 -9.75
N LYS A 242 16.97 -4.24 -10.49
CA LYS A 242 17.24 -4.69 -11.87
C LYS A 242 17.54 -6.20 -11.95
N VAL A 243 18.30 -6.73 -10.98
CA VAL A 243 18.57 -8.18 -10.93
C VAL A 243 17.33 -8.97 -10.56
N GLU A 244 16.50 -8.43 -9.68
CA GLU A 244 15.27 -9.11 -9.24
C GLU A 244 14.22 -9.18 -10.35
N VAL A 245 14.06 -8.11 -11.14
CA VAL A 245 13.09 -8.05 -12.25
C VAL A 245 13.44 -9.03 -13.38
N GLU A 246 14.71 -9.43 -13.53
CA GLU A 246 15.11 -10.41 -14.54
C GLU A 246 14.77 -11.87 -14.17
N LYS A 247 14.38 -12.14 -12.92
CA LYS A 247 14.06 -13.50 -12.49
C LYS A 247 12.71 -13.93 -13.05
N PRO A 248 12.63 -15.11 -13.71
CA PRO A 248 11.36 -15.63 -14.19
C PRO A 248 10.48 -16.11 -13.04
N PHE A 249 9.18 -16.28 -13.32
CA PHE A 249 8.28 -16.91 -12.35
C PHE A 249 8.73 -18.33 -12.01
N ALA A 250 8.98 -18.58 -10.70
CA ALA A 250 9.61 -19.84 -10.26
C ALA A 250 8.77 -21.11 -10.56
N PHE A 251 7.45 -20.96 -10.70
CA PHE A 251 6.52 -22.07 -10.91
C PHE A 251 5.95 -22.12 -12.34
N GLU A 252 6.63 -21.52 -13.33
CA GLU A 252 6.14 -21.44 -14.71
C GLU A 252 6.01 -22.85 -15.34
N GLU A 253 7.04 -23.67 -15.19
CA GLU A 253 7.04 -25.05 -15.72
C GLU A 253 5.97 -25.92 -15.02
N GLU A 254 5.87 -25.82 -13.69
CA GLU A 254 4.86 -26.56 -12.93
C GLU A 254 3.43 -26.16 -13.34
N LEU A 255 3.18 -24.85 -13.52
CA LEU A 255 1.89 -24.36 -14.00
C LEU A 255 1.57 -24.91 -15.40
N LYS A 256 2.57 -24.95 -16.28
CA LYS A 256 2.42 -25.45 -17.64
C LYS A 256 2.08 -26.93 -17.64
N GLU A 257 2.88 -27.76 -16.96
CA GLU A 257 2.66 -29.21 -16.88
C GLU A 257 1.28 -29.56 -16.32
N LYS A 258 0.89 -28.91 -15.21
CA LYS A 258 -0.42 -29.16 -14.59
C LYS A 258 -1.58 -28.69 -15.46
N THR A 259 -1.40 -27.58 -16.18
CA THR A 259 -2.42 -27.07 -17.09
C THR A 259 -2.59 -28.02 -18.30
N GLU A 260 -1.49 -28.54 -18.86
CA GLU A 260 -1.53 -29.51 -19.94
C GLU A 260 -2.21 -30.83 -19.51
N ARG A 261 -1.89 -31.31 -18.31
CA ARG A 261 -2.52 -32.52 -17.76
C ARG A 261 -4.02 -32.29 -17.49
N LEU A 262 -4.38 -31.15 -16.94
CA LEU A 262 -5.78 -30.77 -16.72
C LEU A 262 -6.56 -30.71 -18.03
N ASN A 263 -5.98 -30.12 -19.08
CA ASN A 263 -6.60 -30.03 -20.39
C ASN A 263 -6.79 -31.45 -21.00
N ALA A 264 -5.82 -32.32 -20.85
CA ALA A 264 -5.95 -33.71 -21.28
C ALA A 264 -7.10 -34.44 -20.57
N LEU A 265 -7.18 -34.31 -19.24
CA LEU A 265 -8.30 -34.85 -18.44
C LEU A 265 -9.65 -34.27 -18.84
N ASN A 266 -9.73 -32.97 -19.12
CA ASN A 266 -10.96 -32.35 -19.60
C ASN A 266 -11.43 -32.94 -20.93
N ILE A 267 -10.52 -33.20 -21.86
CA ILE A 267 -10.83 -33.84 -23.15
C ILE A 267 -11.30 -35.28 -22.91
N GLU A 268 -10.59 -36.05 -22.08
CA GLU A 268 -10.95 -37.45 -21.76
C GLU A 268 -12.35 -37.53 -21.10
N LEU A 269 -12.66 -36.62 -20.18
CA LEU A 269 -13.94 -36.59 -19.45
C LEU A 269 -15.08 -36.01 -20.27
N ASN A 270 -14.83 -35.01 -21.13
CA ASN A 270 -15.86 -34.42 -22.00
C ASN A 270 -16.28 -35.38 -23.16
N LEU A 271 -15.43 -36.33 -23.54
CA LEU A 271 -15.85 -37.38 -24.46
C LEU A 271 -16.95 -38.27 -23.87
N ASN A 272 -17.06 -38.32 -22.53
CA ASN A 272 -18.09 -39.07 -21.81
C ASN A 272 -19.37 -38.20 -21.53
N GLU A 273 -19.34 -36.88 -21.72
CA GLU A 273 -20.48 -35.98 -21.47
C GLU A 273 -21.46 -35.89 -22.65
N LYS A 274 -21.17 -36.49 -23.80
CA LYS A 274 -22.06 -36.46 -24.96
C LYS A 274 -23.35 -37.28 -24.80
N ASP A 275 -23.54 -37.96 -23.68
CA ASP A 275 -24.71 -38.82 -23.41
C ASP A 275 -25.69 -38.28 -22.34
N THR A 276 -25.58 -37.05 -21.88
CA THR A 276 -26.60 -36.45 -21.01
C THR A 276 -27.65 -35.72 -21.85
N PRO A 277 -28.94 -36.11 -21.82
CA PRO A 277 -29.97 -35.34 -22.51
C PRO A 277 -30.10 -33.96 -21.84
N VAL A 278 -29.99 -32.93 -22.68
CA VAL A 278 -30.31 -31.55 -22.30
C VAL A 278 -31.81 -31.53 -21.96
N ILE A 279 -32.14 -31.32 -20.69
CA ILE A 279 -33.53 -30.97 -20.33
C ILE A 279 -33.72 -29.53 -20.80
N ASP A 280 -34.41 -29.37 -21.92
CA ASP A 280 -34.88 -28.08 -22.42
C ASP A 280 -35.95 -27.59 -21.43
N ASP A 281 -35.53 -26.71 -20.50
CA ASP A 281 -36.48 -25.84 -19.81
C ASP A 281 -36.85 -24.71 -20.80
N GLU A 282 -37.91 -24.91 -21.58
CA GLU A 282 -38.51 -23.83 -22.32
C GLU A 282 -39.05 -22.79 -21.30
N PRO A 283 -38.70 -21.51 -21.44
CA PRO A 283 -39.29 -20.48 -20.61
C PRO A 283 -40.76 -20.30 -20.97
N GLU A 284 -41.64 -20.46 -19.98
CA GLU A 284 -43.07 -20.15 -20.12
C GLU A 284 -43.23 -18.71 -20.66
N GLN A 285 -43.91 -18.62 -21.81
CA GLN A 285 -44.29 -17.32 -22.39
C GLN A 285 -45.40 -16.71 -21.53
N ASP A 286 -45.06 -15.65 -20.84
CA ASP A 286 -46.04 -14.77 -20.18
C ASP A 286 -46.96 -14.16 -21.24
N GLU A 287 -48.25 -14.53 -21.20
CA GLU A 287 -49.32 -13.93 -22.02
C GLU A 287 -49.45 -12.42 -21.67
N GLU A 288 -49.16 -11.58 -22.65
CA GLU A 288 -49.46 -10.14 -22.59
C GLU A 288 -50.95 -9.91 -22.47
N THR A 289 -51.39 -9.33 -21.37
CA THR A 289 -52.73 -8.73 -21.25
C THR A 289 -52.72 -7.33 -21.87
N PRO A 290 -53.72 -6.97 -22.71
CA PRO A 290 -53.70 -5.71 -23.46
C PRO A 290 -53.98 -4.50 -22.58
N GLU A 291 -53.14 -3.49 -22.68
CA GLU A 291 -53.29 -2.17 -22.10
C GLU A 291 -54.57 -1.47 -22.63
N LYS A 292 -55.43 -1.05 -21.73
CA LYS A 292 -56.52 -0.09 -22.02
C LYS A 292 -55.93 1.32 -22.08
N LYS A 293 -56.00 1.91 -23.29
CA LYS A 293 -55.86 3.35 -23.54
C LYS A 293 -56.91 4.12 -22.75
N ASN A 294 -56.49 5.03 -21.92
CA ASN A 294 -57.34 6.10 -21.42
C ASN A 294 -56.77 7.44 -21.88
N THR A 295 -57.52 8.02 -22.81
CA THR A 295 -57.42 9.41 -23.28
C THR A 295 -58.15 10.33 -22.30
N ASP A 296 -57.63 11.55 -22.27
CA ASP A 296 -58.28 12.82 -21.81
C ASP A 296 -58.22 13.18 -20.33
N ARG A 297 -57.61 14.29 -19.93
CA ARG A 297 -58.05 15.68 -20.09
C ARG A 297 -57.19 16.65 -19.27
N GLU A 298 -56.82 17.69 -19.97
CA GLU A 298 -56.56 19.05 -19.53
C GLU A 298 -57.04 19.48 -18.14
N ARG A 299 -56.14 20.09 -17.35
CA ARG A 299 -56.22 21.53 -16.95
C ARG A 299 -54.94 21.95 -16.25
#